data_fd549158522127a905229569ebed5681
#
_entry.id   fd549158522127a905229569ebed5681
#
_cell.length_a   1.000
_cell.length_b   1.000
_cell.length_c   1.000
_cell.angle_alpha   90.00
_cell.angle_beta   90.00
_cell.angle_gamma   90.00
#
_symmetry.space_group_name_H-M   'P 1'
#
loop_
_entity.id
_entity.type
_entity.pdbx_description
1 polymer ?
#
loop_
_entity_poly.entity_id
_entity_poly.type
_entity_poly.pdbx_seq_one_letter_code
_entity_poly.pdbx_strand_id
1 'polypeptide(L)'
;MTSLMRKLSRELWQLRGQMLSIALVVATGIMTVVTMRGSYETLVDAQQAYYRDMRFADVWASVKRAPEPLRREIEAMPGVAAVDTRVSFYATLDLEGLDAPAQGHFISLPEHGRPTVNDIRLRSGRYIAPGTSDEVILSENFAHERGLRPGNSIRAVINGRARDLDIVGVAISPEYTYAVPPGSLYPDDKRFGILWMSREVLGPAYDMDGAFNEVMLRLSPDANEDAVIARLDGLLDRYGGLGAYPRAEQPSHLILQGELDQNRVMGTAIPAVFLGVAAFLLNLVLGRLIRTQRGEIAVLKAFGYRDREVGLHYLLFALAAPVLAGADELD
;
A
#
# COMPACT_ATOMS: atom_id res chain seq x y z
N MET A 1 44.54 -23.22 -21.93
CA MET A 1 43.19 -23.06 -22.55
C MET A 1 43.03 -24.15 -23.60
N THR A 2 41.98 -24.95 -23.48
CA THR A 2 41.67 -25.99 -24.48
C THR A 2 41.35 -25.35 -25.84
N SER A 3 41.61 -26.06 -26.94
CA SER A 3 41.33 -25.57 -28.32
C SER A 3 39.87 -25.10 -28.48
N LEU A 4 38.92 -25.74 -27.80
CA LEU A 4 37.52 -25.38 -27.75
C LEU A 4 37.28 -24.00 -27.10
N MET A 5 38.02 -23.62 -26.06
CA MET A 5 37.88 -22.30 -25.43
C MET A 5 38.40 -21.15 -26.31
N ARG A 6 39.47 -21.38 -27.10
CA ARG A 6 39.92 -20.38 -28.09
C ARG A 6 38.94 -20.22 -29.25
N LYS A 7 38.27 -21.31 -29.65
CA LYS A 7 37.21 -21.28 -30.65
C LYS A 7 36.01 -20.47 -30.11
N LEU A 8 35.58 -20.76 -28.86
CA LEU A 8 34.47 -20.06 -28.22
C LEU A 8 34.68 -18.54 -28.19
N SER A 9 35.88 -18.09 -27.74
CA SER A 9 36.19 -16.66 -27.67
C SER A 9 36.14 -15.96 -29.01
N ARG A 10 36.62 -16.64 -30.09
CA ARG A 10 36.57 -16.07 -31.44
C ARG A 10 35.15 -16.00 -32.02
N GLU A 11 34.32 -16.99 -31.74
CA GLU A 11 32.92 -17.04 -32.19
C GLU A 11 32.10 -15.97 -31.47
N LEU A 12 32.29 -15.81 -30.15
CA LEU A 12 31.69 -14.73 -29.36
C LEU A 12 32.05 -13.34 -29.90
N TRP A 13 33.33 -13.16 -30.29
CA TRP A 13 33.79 -11.90 -30.87
C TRP A 13 33.16 -11.62 -32.25
N GLN A 14 32.97 -12.65 -33.10
CA GLN A 14 32.31 -12.50 -34.40
C GLN A 14 30.79 -12.17 -34.26
N LEU A 15 30.13 -12.68 -33.23
CA LEU A 15 28.71 -12.50 -32.99
C LEU A 15 28.43 -11.44 -31.89
N ARG A 16 29.45 -10.63 -31.53
CA ARG A 16 29.38 -9.67 -30.40
C ARG A 16 28.14 -8.77 -30.42
N GLY A 17 27.73 -8.26 -31.62
CA GLY A 17 26.55 -7.41 -31.70
C GLY A 17 25.25 -8.12 -31.33
N GLN A 18 25.08 -9.39 -31.77
CA GLN A 18 23.90 -10.18 -31.42
C GLN A 18 23.91 -10.63 -29.97
N MET A 19 25.11 -11.01 -29.49
CA MET A 19 25.26 -11.37 -28.07
C MET A 19 25.01 -10.19 -27.15
N LEU A 20 25.49 -9.00 -27.50
CA LEU A 20 25.24 -7.77 -26.76
C LEU A 20 23.75 -7.45 -26.71
N SER A 21 23.04 -7.58 -27.83
CA SER A 21 21.59 -7.35 -27.83
C SER A 21 20.85 -8.31 -26.93
N ILE A 22 21.18 -9.60 -26.93
CA ILE A 22 20.59 -10.61 -26.06
C ILE A 22 20.96 -10.33 -24.59
N ALA A 23 22.23 -10.00 -24.32
CA ALA A 23 22.73 -9.66 -22.99
C ALA A 23 21.96 -8.45 -22.42
N LEU A 24 21.75 -7.40 -23.20
CA LEU A 24 20.97 -6.22 -22.78
C LEU A 24 19.50 -6.57 -22.45
N VAL A 25 18.88 -7.45 -23.24
CA VAL A 25 17.49 -7.88 -22.94
C VAL A 25 17.44 -8.71 -21.66
N VAL A 26 18.41 -9.61 -21.44
CA VAL A 26 18.51 -10.38 -20.20
C VAL A 26 18.78 -9.47 -19.00
N ALA A 27 19.73 -8.54 -19.13
CA ALA A 27 20.06 -7.58 -18.09
C ALA A 27 18.84 -6.74 -17.72
N THR A 28 18.12 -6.20 -18.70
CA THR A 28 16.88 -5.46 -18.46
C THR A 28 15.84 -6.32 -17.73
N GLY A 29 15.69 -7.60 -18.10
CA GLY A 29 14.79 -8.52 -17.42
C GLY A 29 15.18 -8.74 -15.96
N ILE A 30 16.45 -9.00 -15.68
CA ILE A 30 16.97 -9.20 -14.32
C ILE A 30 16.83 -7.92 -13.49
N MET A 31 17.26 -6.78 -14.02
CA MET A 31 17.13 -5.48 -13.36
C MET A 31 15.67 -5.20 -12.98
N THR A 32 14.73 -5.46 -13.90
CA THR A 32 13.30 -5.29 -13.62
C THR A 32 12.84 -6.20 -12.48
N VAL A 33 13.27 -7.47 -12.43
CA VAL A 33 12.95 -8.39 -11.31
C VAL A 33 13.46 -7.81 -9.98
N VAL A 34 14.75 -7.44 -9.93
CA VAL A 34 15.39 -6.96 -8.70
C VAL A 34 14.71 -5.67 -8.22
N THR A 35 14.49 -4.71 -9.13
CA THR A 35 13.87 -3.42 -8.79
C THR A 35 12.43 -3.62 -8.31
N MET A 36 11.61 -4.38 -9.05
CA MET A 36 10.20 -4.57 -8.70
C MET A 36 10.03 -5.36 -7.40
N ARG A 37 10.83 -6.39 -7.21
CA ARG A 37 10.79 -7.18 -5.98
C ARG A 37 11.26 -6.37 -4.77
N GLY A 38 12.37 -5.64 -4.89
CA GLY A 38 12.87 -4.77 -3.83
C GLY A 38 11.88 -3.66 -3.48
N SER A 39 11.25 -3.03 -4.48
CA SER A 39 10.19 -2.04 -4.27
C SER A 39 9.00 -2.64 -3.54
N TYR A 40 8.53 -3.83 -3.94
CA TYR A 40 7.41 -4.50 -3.28
C TYR A 40 7.71 -4.82 -1.81
N GLU A 41 8.86 -5.44 -1.52
CA GLU A 41 9.29 -5.76 -0.15
C GLU A 41 9.38 -4.49 0.71
N THR A 42 9.98 -3.43 0.18
CA THR A 42 10.09 -2.13 0.88
C THR A 42 8.72 -1.51 1.18
N LEU A 43 7.78 -1.57 0.22
CA LEU A 43 6.42 -1.03 0.41
C LEU A 43 5.63 -1.83 1.46
N VAL A 44 5.73 -3.15 1.44
CA VAL A 44 5.09 -4.02 2.45
C VAL A 44 5.66 -3.75 3.85
N ASP A 45 6.98 -3.64 3.98
CA ASP A 45 7.62 -3.34 5.26
C ASP A 45 7.23 -1.95 5.78
N ALA A 46 7.19 -0.95 4.89
CA ALA A 46 6.75 0.41 5.22
C ALA A 46 5.28 0.44 5.66
N GLN A 47 4.39 -0.28 4.97
CA GLN A 47 2.99 -0.42 5.34
C GLN A 47 2.85 -1.03 6.75
N GLN A 48 3.53 -2.15 6.99
CA GLN A 48 3.46 -2.84 8.28
C GLN A 48 4.02 -1.99 9.41
N ALA A 49 5.14 -1.28 9.19
CA ALA A 49 5.70 -0.34 10.15
C ALA A 49 4.71 0.79 10.44
N TYR A 50 4.11 1.38 9.41
CA TYR A 50 3.12 2.44 9.56
C TYR A 50 1.89 1.97 10.34
N TYR A 51 1.37 0.77 10.06
CA TYR A 51 0.23 0.20 10.77
C TYR A 51 0.54 -0.08 12.25
N ARG A 52 1.74 -0.59 12.55
CA ARG A 52 2.19 -0.78 13.94
C ARG A 52 2.33 0.54 14.69
N ASP A 53 3.03 1.51 14.10
CA ASP A 53 3.29 2.82 14.70
C ASP A 53 1.99 3.56 15.02
N MET A 54 1.03 3.50 14.10
CA MET A 54 -0.26 4.17 14.24
C MET A 54 -1.30 3.32 14.96
N ARG A 55 -0.92 2.14 15.44
CA ARG A 55 -1.83 1.23 16.15
C ARG A 55 -3.12 0.98 15.34
N PHE A 56 -2.96 0.71 14.05
CA PHE A 56 -4.07 0.51 13.13
C PHE A 56 -4.98 -0.63 13.61
N ALA A 57 -6.27 -0.41 13.61
CA ALA A 57 -7.25 -1.36 14.10
C ALA A 57 -7.27 -2.66 13.29
N ASP A 58 -7.77 -3.71 13.90
CA ASP A 58 -8.06 -5.00 13.27
C ASP A 58 -9.55 -5.14 12.93
N VAL A 59 -10.43 -4.54 13.76
CA VAL A 59 -11.89 -4.60 13.61
C VAL A 59 -12.50 -3.22 13.83
N TRP A 60 -13.51 -2.87 13.04
CA TRP A 60 -14.35 -1.68 13.17
C TRP A 60 -15.80 -2.09 13.34
N ALA A 61 -16.55 -1.32 14.10
CA ALA A 61 -18.01 -1.41 14.13
C ALA A 61 -18.62 -0.03 14.26
N SER A 62 -19.68 0.21 13.49
CA SER A 62 -20.51 1.41 13.60
C SER A 62 -21.82 1.07 14.30
N VAL A 63 -22.31 2.02 15.08
CA VAL A 63 -23.55 1.90 15.87
C VAL A 63 -24.29 3.22 15.86
N LYS A 64 -25.59 3.20 16.00
CA LYS A 64 -26.36 4.48 16.03
C LYS A 64 -25.96 5.34 17.21
N ARG A 65 -25.96 4.78 18.40
CA ARG A 65 -25.51 5.44 19.63
C ARG A 65 -25.33 4.42 20.74
N ALA A 66 -24.12 4.28 21.27
CA ALA A 66 -23.83 3.43 22.42
C ALA A 66 -23.21 4.27 23.57
N PRO A 67 -23.55 3.96 24.83
CA PRO A 67 -23.00 4.70 25.97
C PRO A 67 -21.51 4.37 26.20
N GLU A 68 -20.72 5.37 26.54
CA GLU A 68 -19.25 5.20 26.74
C GLU A 68 -18.87 4.09 27.74
N PRO A 69 -19.60 3.82 28.83
CA PRO A 69 -19.30 2.71 29.72
C PRO A 69 -19.25 1.33 29.04
N LEU A 70 -19.93 1.14 27.90
CA LEU A 70 -19.90 -0.10 27.11
C LEU A 70 -18.48 -0.44 26.61
N ARG A 71 -17.64 0.57 26.44
CA ARG A 71 -16.21 0.38 26.09
C ARG A 71 -15.53 -0.62 27.01
N ARG A 72 -15.81 -0.59 28.32
CA ARG A 72 -15.22 -1.52 29.29
C ARG A 72 -15.66 -2.97 29.09
N GLU A 73 -16.91 -3.17 28.68
CA GLU A 73 -17.42 -4.51 28.34
C GLU A 73 -16.73 -5.05 27.09
N ILE A 74 -16.52 -4.20 26.09
CA ILE A 74 -15.82 -4.55 24.85
C ILE A 74 -14.34 -4.85 25.15
N GLU A 75 -13.69 -4.04 25.98
CA GLU A 75 -12.30 -4.21 26.38
C GLU A 75 -12.07 -5.53 27.16
N ALA A 76 -13.08 -5.98 27.90
CA ALA A 76 -13.03 -7.24 28.63
C ALA A 76 -13.31 -8.48 27.76
N MET A 77 -13.64 -8.31 26.48
CA MET A 77 -13.90 -9.43 25.57
C MET A 77 -12.62 -10.24 25.30
N PRO A 78 -12.67 -11.58 25.37
CA PRO A 78 -11.53 -12.42 25.02
C PRO A 78 -11.05 -12.18 23.58
N GLY A 79 -9.75 -11.98 23.42
CA GLY A 79 -9.12 -11.70 22.13
C GLY A 79 -8.98 -10.21 21.80
N VAL A 80 -9.53 -9.31 22.60
CA VAL A 80 -9.36 -7.86 22.45
C VAL A 80 -8.10 -7.41 23.21
N ALA A 81 -7.19 -6.73 22.52
CA ALA A 81 -5.97 -6.17 23.10
C ALA A 81 -6.10 -4.67 23.43
N ALA A 82 -6.84 -3.93 22.62
CA ALA A 82 -7.13 -2.51 22.86
C ALA A 82 -8.44 -2.11 22.19
N VAL A 83 -9.10 -1.12 22.78
CA VAL A 83 -10.37 -0.55 22.29
C VAL A 83 -10.24 0.96 22.23
N ASP A 84 -10.76 1.56 21.19
CA ASP A 84 -11.04 2.98 21.14
C ASP A 84 -12.46 3.23 20.64
N THR A 85 -13.08 4.29 21.13
CA THR A 85 -14.43 4.71 20.76
C THR A 85 -14.39 6.15 20.30
N ARG A 86 -15.18 6.48 19.30
CA ARG A 86 -15.21 7.85 18.78
C ARG A 86 -16.60 8.26 18.32
N VAL A 87 -16.74 9.55 18.11
CA VAL A 87 -17.88 10.18 17.47
C VAL A 87 -17.45 10.49 16.02
N SER A 88 -18.24 10.06 15.07
CA SER A 88 -17.92 10.14 13.64
C SER A 88 -19.18 10.57 12.86
N PHE A 89 -19.11 11.71 12.17
CA PHE A 89 -20.22 12.26 11.40
C PHE A 89 -19.73 12.95 10.12
N TYR A 90 -20.62 13.05 9.15
CA TYR A 90 -20.40 13.82 7.94
C TYR A 90 -21.04 15.20 8.05
N ALA A 91 -20.34 16.22 7.56
CA ALA A 91 -20.83 17.58 7.51
C ALA A 91 -20.46 18.23 6.19
N THR A 92 -21.24 19.23 5.77
CA THR A 92 -20.95 20.01 4.57
C THR A 92 -19.85 21.03 4.86
N LEU A 93 -18.89 21.11 3.95
CA LEU A 93 -17.85 22.14 3.96
C LEU A 93 -18.21 23.23 2.96
N ASP A 94 -18.17 24.47 3.42
CA ASP A 94 -18.38 25.65 2.58
C ASP A 94 -17.01 26.11 2.05
N LEU A 95 -16.72 25.74 0.82
CA LEU A 95 -15.45 26.02 0.15
C LEU A 95 -15.70 26.80 -1.14
N GLU A 96 -14.96 27.87 -1.31
CA GLU A 96 -15.00 28.66 -2.53
C GLU A 96 -14.50 27.88 -3.76
N GLY A 97 -15.08 28.19 -4.92
CA GLY A 97 -14.62 27.66 -6.21
C GLY A 97 -15.02 26.22 -6.52
N LEU A 98 -16.07 25.69 -5.86
CA LEU A 98 -16.67 24.40 -6.16
C LEU A 98 -18.09 24.57 -6.70
N ASP A 99 -18.41 23.85 -7.78
CA ASP A 99 -19.77 23.81 -8.36
C ASP A 99 -20.76 23.01 -7.47
N ALA A 100 -20.25 22.17 -6.58
CA ALA A 100 -21.01 21.39 -5.62
C ALA A 100 -20.35 21.46 -4.23
N PRO A 101 -21.13 21.39 -3.14
CA PRO A 101 -20.59 21.41 -1.78
C PRO A 101 -19.58 20.30 -1.55
N ALA A 102 -18.49 20.61 -0.84
CA ALA A 102 -17.57 19.61 -0.33
C ALA A 102 -18.15 18.95 0.93
N GLN A 103 -17.71 17.75 1.23
CA GLN A 103 -18.09 17.00 2.41
C GLN A 103 -16.87 16.77 3.31
N GLY A 104 -17.05 16.99 4.59
CA GLY A 104 -16.07 16.63 5.62
C GLY A 104 -16.55 15.43 6.43
N HIS A 105 -15.66 14.46 6.63
CA HIS A 105 -15.85 13.40 7.61
C HIS A 105 -15.19 13.84 8.92
N PHE A 106 -16.01 14.23 9.88
CA PHE A 106 -15.59 14.70 11.19
C PHE A 106 -15.43 13.53 12.15
N ILE A 107 -14.26 13.43 12.75
CA ILE A 107 -13.87 12.33 13.64
C ILE A 107 -13.37 12.92 14.94
N SER A 108 -13.90 12.43 16.05
CA SER A 108 -13.47 12.92 17.35
C SER A 108 -12.12 12.37 17.77
N LEU A 109 -11.28 13.23 18.33
CA LEU A 109 -10.08 12.85 19.08
C LEU A 109 -10.33 12.97 20.57
N PRO A 110 -9.65 12.16 21.42
CA PRO A 110 -9.71 12.32 22.86
C PRO A 110 -9.18 13.68 23.27
N GLU A 111 -9.80 14.29 24.29
CA GLU A 111 -9.40 15.58 24.85
C GLU A 111 -7.95 15.56 25.37
N HIS A 112 -7.58 14.47 26.02
CA HIS A 112 -6.27 14.31 26.61
C HIS A 112 -5.57 13.08 26.04
N GLY A 113 -4.29 13.26 25.68
CA GLY A 113 -3.48 12.18 25.15
C GLY A 113 -3.70 11.94 23.65
N ARG A 114 -3.45 10.71 23.25
CA ARG A 114 -3.57 10.25 21.85
C ARG A 114 -4.51 9.06 21.79
N PRO A 115 -5.18 8.82 20.66
CA PRO A 115 -5.99 7.62 20.47
C PRO A 115 -5.20 6.35 20.79
N THR A 116 -5.83 5.39 21.44
CA THR A 116 -5.22 4.07 21.75
C THR A 116 -5.15 3.19 20.52
N VAL A 117 -6.09 3.40 19.59
CA VAL A 117 -6.22 2.70 18.32
C VAL A 117 -6.40 3.75 17.23
N ASN A 118 -5.91 3.52 16.02
CA ASN A 118 -5.99 4.43 14.88
C ASN A 118 -5.45 5.85 15.16
N ASP A 119 -4.24 5.91 15.70
CA ASP A 119 -3.57 7.19 15.91
C ASP A 119 -3.29 7.94 14.62
N ILE A 120 -3.10 9.25 14.71
CA ILE A 120 -2.76 10.11 13.59
C ILE A 120 -1.32 10.63 13.72
N ARG A 121 -0.65 10.82 12.59
CA ARG A 121 0.70 11.41 12.54
C ARG A 121 0.65 12.79 11.94
N LEU A 122 1.01 13.81 12.72
CA LEU A 122 1.12 15.18 12.24
C LEU A 122 2.23 15.30 11.17
N ARG A 123 1.91 16.01 10.11
CA ARG A 123 2.83 16.42 9.05
C ARG A 123 3.25 17.88 9.22
N SER A 124 2.33 18.70 9.71
CA SER A 124 2.61 20.12 10.02
C SER A 124 1.64 20.62 11.10
N GLY A 125 2.00 21.71 11.75
CA GLY A 125 1.19 22.30 12.81
C GLY A 125 1.30 21.58 14.15
N ARG A 126 0.20 21.55 14.90
CA ARG A 126 0.12 20.97 16.24
C ARG A 126 -1.17 20.18 16.43
N TYR A 127 -1.25 19.43 17.53
CA TYR A 127 -2.49 18.84 18.01
C TYR A 127 -3.47 19.91 18.52
N ILE A 128 -4.75 19.53 18.56
CA ILE A 128 -5.83 20.32 19.13
C ILE A 128 -5.50 20.61 20.60
N ALA A 129 -5.64 21.87 21.03
CA ALA A 129 -5.44 22.23 22.41
C ALA A 129 -6.68 21.86 23.24
N PRO A 130 -6.50 21.34 24.48
CA PRO A 130 -7.61 21.07 25.39
C PRO A 130 -8.47 22.32 25.62
N GLY A 131 -9.79 22.15 25.66
CA GLY A 131 -10.74 23.25 25.92
C GLY A 131 -11.00 24.18 24.73
N THR A 132 -10.44 23.91 23.53
CA THR A 132 -10.74 24.69 22.33
C THR A 132 -11.95 24.13 21.59
N SER A 133 -12.82 25.02 21.09
CA SER A 133 -14.08 24.63 20.44
C SER A 133 -14.01 24.60 18.90
N ASP A 134 -13.04 25.30 18.32
CA ASP A 134 -13.05 25.62 16.90
C ASP A 134 -11.79 25.10 16.16
N GLU A 135 -10.95 24.34 16.86
CA GLU A 135 -9.72 23.79 16.28
C GLU A 135 -9.96 22.47 15.56
N VAL A 136 -9.32 22.31 14.40
CA VAL A 136 -9.39 21.09 13.58
C VAL A 136 -8.04 20.73 12.97
N ILE A 137 -7.81 19.42 12.82
CA ILE A 137 -6.69 18.86 12.05
C ILE A 137 -7.28 18.31 10.75
N LEU A 138 -6.64 18.60 9.62
CA LEU A 138 -7.06 18.12 8.31
C LEU A 138 -6.22 16.92 7.84
N SER A 139 -6.81 16.07 7.01
CA SER A 139 -6.04 15.08 6.23
C SER A 139 -5.12 15.76 5.22
N GLU A 140 -3.90 15.21 5.05
CA GLU A 140 -2.85 15.79 4.21
C GLU A 140 -3.29 15.97 2.76
N ASN A 141 -3.92 14.94 2.16
CA ASN A 141 -4.34 15.00 0.76
C ASN A 141 -5.34 16.12 0.50
N PHE A 142 -6.39 16.20 1.33
CA PHE A 142 -7.39 17.26 1.23
C PHE A 142 -6.78 18.65 1.44
N ALA A 143 -5.93 18.80 2.45
CA ALA A 143 -5.24 20.05 2.73
C ALA A 143 -4.36 20.49 1.55
N HIS A 144 -3.63 19.55 0.93
CA HIS A 144 -2.78 19.79 -0.24
C HIS A 144 -3.60 20.21 -1.47
N GLU A 145 -4.65 19.44 -1.81
CA GLU A 145 -5.51 19.69 -2.98
C GLU A 145 -6.26 21.03 -2.88
N ARG A 146 -6.55 21.48 -1.65
CA ARG A 146 -7.24 22.76 -1.40
C ARG A 146 -6.30 23.91 -1.05
N GLY A 147 -4.98 23.67 -0.99
CA GLY A 147 -3.99 24.68 -0.61
C GLY A 147 -4.12 25.17 0.84
N LEU A 148 -4.76 24.36 1.71
CA LEU A 148 -5.00 24.70 3.12
C LEU A 148 -3.78 24.35 3.98
N ARG A 149 -3.52 25.19 4.98
CA ARG A 149 -2.37 25.04 5.89
C ARG A 149 -2.78 25.40 7.32
N PRO A 150 -2.02 24.95 8.34
CA PRO A 150 -2.19 25.48 9.69
C PRO A 150 -2.14 27.01 9.72
N GLY A 151 -3.12 27.61 10.40
CA GLY A 151 -3.35 29.06 10.43
C GLY A 151 -4.41 29.55 9.44
N ASN A 152 -4.89 28.72 8.51
CA ASN A 152 -6.08 29.02 7.73
C ASN A 152 -7.33 28.60 8.52
N SER A 153 -8.51 29.05 8.08
CA SER A 153 -9.79 28.60 8.59
C SER A 153 -10.62 27.93 7.49
N ILE A 154 -11.54 27.07 7.89
CA ILE A 154 -12.49 26.38 7.02
C ILE A 154 -13.90 26.48 7.62
N ARG A 155 -14.88 26.81 6.80
CA ARG A 155 -16.30 26.85 7.23
C ARG A 155 -16.96 25.50 7.04
N ALA A 156 -17.62 25.01 8.09
CA ALA A 156 -18.37 23.77 8.06
C ALA A 156 -19.78 23.96 8.63
N VAL A 157 -20.74 23.19 8.11
CA VAL A 157 -22.12 23.16 8.63
C VAL A 157 -22.27 21.89 9.47
N ILE A 158 -21.99 22.00 10.76
CA ILE A 158 -22.03 20.89 11.72
C ILE A 158 -23.43 20.85 12.36
N ASN A 159 -24.17 19.77 12.15
CA ASN A 159 -25.54 19.59 12.65
C ASN A 159 -26.44 20.83 12.42
N GLY A 160 -26.42 21.34 11.16
CA GLY A 160 -27.24 22.51 10.75
C GLY A 160 -26.74 23.88 11.24
N ARG A 161 -25.57 23.96 11.88
CA ARG A 161 -24.96 25.20 12.36
C ARG A 161 -23.66 25.47 11.63
N ALA A 162 -23.57 26.62 10.97
CA ALA A 162 -22.32 27.06 10.37
C ALA A 162 -21.30 27.43 11.46
N ARG A 163 -20.08 26.92 11.33
CA ARG A 163 -18.93 27.20 12.21
C ARG A 163 -17.71 27.50 11.36
N ASP A 164 -16.94 28.47 11.75
CA ASP A 164 -15.60 28.70 11.22
C ASP A 164 -14.64 27.93 12.11
N LEU A 165 -13.84 27.05 11.51
CA LEU A 165 -12.91 26.15 12.20
C LEU A 165 -11.49 26.54 11.87
N ASP A 166 -10.64 26.68 12.86
CA ASP A 166 -9.23 27.01 12.72
C ASP A 166 -8.41 25.75 12.46
N ILE A 167 -7.72 25.71 11.36
CA ILE A 167 -6.83 24.60 11.01
C ILE A 167 -5.54 24.74 11.83
N VAL A 168 -5.36 23.86 12.80
CA VAL A 168 -4.17 23.87 13.69
C VAL A 168 -3.12 22.85 13.28
N GLY A 169 -3.49 21.85 12.49
CA GLY A 169 -2.59 20.82 12.02
C GLY A 169 -3.06 20.16 10.74
N VAL A 170 -2.10 19.48 10.11
CA VAL A 170 -2.33 18.57 9.00
C VAL A 170 -1.74 17.22 9.38
N ALA A 171 -2.48 16.14 9.17
CA ALA A 171 -2.10 14.81 9.61
C ALA A 171 -2.39 13.73 8.57
N ILE A 172 -1.76 12.57 8.75
CA ILE A 172 -2.07 11.33 8.03
C ILE A 172 -2.55 10.28 9.02
N SER A 173 -3.39 9.37 8.50
CA SER A 173 -3.85 8.18 9.22
C SER A 173 -3.87 6.99 8.27
N PRO A 174 -3.50 5.78 8.72
CA PRO A 174 -3.60 4.58 7.88
C PRO A 174 -5.04 4.28 7.46
N GLU A 175 -6.00 4.70 8.27
CA GLU A 175 -7.42 4.53 8.02
C GLU A 175 -7.93 5.37 6.83
N TYR A 176 -7.24 6.47 6.53
CA TYR A 176 -7.61 7.43 5.49
C TYR A 176 -6.46 7.76 4.54
N THR A 177 -5.57 6.81 4.28
CA THR A 177 -4.56 6.93 3.21
C THR A 177 -5.26 7.20 1.88
N TYR A 178 -6.41 6.55 1.67
CA TYR A 178 -7.36 6.81 0.60
C TYR A 178 -8.71 7.18 1.22
N ALA A 179 -9.06 8.47 1.18
CA ALA A 179 -10.33 8.96 1.69
C ALA A 179 -11.43 8.83 0.62
N VAL A 180 -12.28 7.82 0.78
CA VAL A 180 -13.37 7.54 -0.17
C VAL A 180 -14.68 8.10 0.37
N PRO A 181 -15.34 9.01 -0.36
CA PRO A 181 -16.66 9.52 0.03
C PRO A 181 -17.72 8.40 0.11
N PRO A 182 -18.72 8.50 1.00
CA PRO A 182 -19.83 7.56 1.02
C PRO A 182 -20.54 7.45 -0.35
N GLY A 183 -20.71 6.22 -0.83
CA GLY A 183 -21.33 5.95 -2.13
C GLY A 183 -20.42 6.14 -3.34
N SER A 184 -19.16 6.51 -3.16
CA SER A 184 -18.14 6.54 -4.21
C SER A 184 -17.32 5.25 -4.21
N LEU A 185 -16.73 4.92 -5.36
CA LEU A 185 -15.77 3.83 -5.51
C LEU A 185 -14.30 4.35 -5.52
N TYR A 186 -14.11 5.66 -5.62
CA TYR A 186 -12.81 6.29 -5.77
C TYR A 186 -12.63 7.44 -4.78
N PRO A 187 -11.40 7.69 -4.32
CA PRO A 187 -11.06 8.87 -3.54
C PRO A 187 -11.38 10.17 -4.29
N ASP A 188 -11.81 11.19 -3.56
CA ASP A 188 -12.00 12.55 -4.10
C ASP A 188 -11.43 13.57 -3.11
N ASP A 189 -10.12 13.73 -3.11
CA ASP A 189 -9.41 14.61 -2.18
C ASP A 189 -9.71 16.11 -2.40
N LYS A 190 -10.44 16.48 -3.48
CA LYS A 190 -10.88 17.85 -3.73
C LYS A 190 -12.19 18.21 -3.05
N ARG A 191 -13.07 17.21 -2.89
CA ARG A 191 -14.44 17.42 -2.38
C ARG A 191 -14.71 16.67 -1.07
N PHE A 192 -13.80 15.79 -0.68
CA PHE A 192 -13.95 14.97 0.53
C PHE A 192 -12.71 15.07 1.41
N GLY A 193 -12.87 15.61 2.62
CA GLY A 193 -11.82 15.78 3.59
C GLY A 193 -12.09 15.02 4.88
N ILE A 194 -11.04 14.53 5.53
CA ILE A 194 -11.10 14.02 6.90
C ILE A 194 -10.69 15.13 7.83
N LEU A 195 -11.51 15.39 8.85
CA LEU A 195 -11.33 16.44 9.83
C LEU A 195 -11.37 15.85 11.23
N TRP A 196 -10.27 15.94 11.95
CA TRP A 196 -10.22 15.53 13.36
C TRP A 196 -10.49 16.72 14.26
N MET A 197 -11.39 16.54 15.22
CA MET A 197 -11.86 17.57 16.14
C MET A 197 -11.92 17.04 17.59
N SER A 198 -11.94 17.92 18.59
CA SER A 198 -12.11 17.49 19.97
C SER A 198 -13.44 16.76 20.17
N ARG A 199 -13.40 15.66 20.95
CA ARG A 199 -14.59 14.88 21.31
C ARG A 199 -15.58 15.70 22.15
N GLU A 200 -15.08 16.57 23.03
CA GLU A 200 -15.91 17.45 23.87
C GLU A 200 -16.71 18.48 23.04
N VAL A 201 -16.28 18.72 21.80
CA VAL A 201 -16.99 19.61 20.89
C VAL A 201 -17.90 18.86 19.94
N LEU A 202 -17.38 17.79 19.32
CA LEU A 202 -18.11 17.01 18.33
C LEU A 202 -19.24 16.18 18.96
N GLY A 203 -19.01 15.62 20.16
CA GLY A 203 -20.01 14.84 20.89
C GLY A 203 -21.29 15.62 21.15
N PRO A 204 -21.27 16.72 21.90
CA PRO A 204 -22.47 17.54 22.15
C PRO A 204 -23.11 18.11 20.89
N ALA A 205 -22.32 18.42 19.85
CA ALA A 205 -22.84 18.92 18.59
C ALA A 205 -23.81 17.94 17.89
N TYR A 206 -23.69 16.64 18.16
CA TYR A 206 -24.51 15.58 17.57
C TYR A 206 -25.26 14.74 18.64
N ASP A 207 -25.51 15.30 19.82
CA ASP A 207 -26.17 14.60 20.94
C ASP A 207 -25.48 13.29 21.36
N MET A 208 -24.14 13.25 21.22
CA MET A 208 -23.29 12.11 21.58
C MET A 208 -22.51 12.34 22.86
N ASP A 209 -22.98 13.23 23.73
CA ASP A 209 -22.34 13.41 25.03
C ASP A 209 -22.39 12.12 25.86
N GLY A 210 -21.23 11.66 26.36
CA GLY A 210 -21.10 10.38 27.05
C GLY A 210 -21.43 9.15 26.22
N ALA A 211 -21.44 9.27 24.88
CA ALA A 211 -21.74 8.20 23.94
C ALA A 211 -20.73 8.15 22.78
N PHE A 212 -20.82 7.10 21.99
CA PHE A 212 -20.05 6.91 20.77
C PHE A 212 -20.96 6.30 19.67
N ASN A 213 -20.55 6.46 18.41
CA ASN A 213 -21.18 5.79 17.28
C ASN A 213 -20.20 4.95 16.46
N GLU A 214 -18.94 4.88 16.86
CA GLU A 214 -17.94 4.06 16.22
C GLU A 214 -16.95 3.50 17.23
N VAL A 215 -16.60 2.22 17.07
CA VAL A 215 -15.64 1.52 17.91
C VAL A 215 -14.62 0.80 17.04
N MET A 216 -13.36 0.86 17.44
CA MET A 216 -12.24 0.23 16.78
C MET A 216 -11.51 -0.66 17.78
N LEU A 217 -11.14 -1.86 17.33
CA LEU A 217 -10.45 -2.84 18.16
C LEU A 217 -9.08 -3.18 17.57
N ARG A 218 -8.11 -3.36 18.45
CA ARG A 218 -6.93 -4.16 18.17
C ARG A 218 -7.07 -5.52 18.82
N LEU A 219 -6.71 -6.54 18.10
CA LEU A 219 -6.80 -7.92 18.57
C LEU A 219 -5.47 -8.42 19.14
N SER A 220 -5.56 -9.39 20.04
CA SER A 220 -4.40 -10.15 20.49
C SER A 220 -3.91 -11.07 19.37
N PRO A 221 -2.60 -11.41 19.33
CA PRO A 221 -2.04 -12.23 18.24
C PRO A 221 -2.74 -13.58 18.02
N ASP A 222 -3.28 -14.18 19.07
CA ASP A 222 -3.94 -15.49 19.04
C ASP A 222 -5.48 -15.39 19.01
N ALA A 223 -6.02 -14.19 18.76
CA ALA A 223 -7.46 -13.97 18.74
C ALA A 223 -8.11 -14.61 17.51
N ASN A 224 -9.28 -15.20 17.71
CA ASN A 224 -10.16 -15.57 16.61
C ASN A 224 -11.00 -14.35 16.20
N GLU A 225 -10.65 -13.73 15.08
CA GLU A 225 -11.27 -12.50 14.57
C GLU A 225 -12.78 -12.66 14.37
N ASP A 226 -13.23 -13.75 13.75
CA ASP A 226 -14.65 -14.00 13.51
C ASP A 226 -15.45 -14.12 14.81
N ALA A 227 -14.85 -14.77 15.83
CA ALA A 227 -15.50 -14.91 17.13
C ALA A 227 -15.59 -13.57 17.88
N VAL A 228 -14.60 -12.68 17.71
CA VAL A 228 -14.66 -11.33 18.28
C VAL A 228 -15.71 -10.50 17.56
N ILE A 229 -15.75 -10.53 16.22
CA ILE A 229 -16.75 -9.84 15.40
C ILE A 229 -18.15 -10.26 15.80
N ALA A 230 -18.44 -11.57 15.83
CA ALA A 230 -19.77 -12.07 16.18
C ALA A 230 -20.21 -11.67 17.62
N ARG A 231 -19.26 -11.62 18.55
CA ARG A 231 -19.55 -11.18 19.93
C ARG A 231 -19.77 -9.68 20.02
N LEU A 232 -18.98 -8.90 19.28
CA LEU A 232 -19.14 -7.45 19.21
C LEU A 232 -20.48 -7.08 18.59
N ASP A 233 -20.90 -7.74 17.52
CA ASP A 233 -22.20 -7.55 16.89
C ASP A 233 -23.34 -7.84 17.84
N GLY A 234 -23.29 -8.98 18.54
CA GLY A 234 -24.29 -9.33 19.56
C GLY A 234 -24.40 -8.30 20.70
N LEU A 235 -23.26 -7.69 21.08
CA LEU A 235 -23.24 -6.63 22.11
C LEU A 235 -23.82 -5.31 21.60
N LEU A 236 -23.54 -4.97 20.34
CA LEU A 236 -23.94 -3.70 19.73
C LEU A 236 -25.36 -3.72 19.13
N ASP A 237 -25.97 -4.88 18.90
CA ASP A 237 -27.27 -5.03 18.26
C ASP A 237 -28.36 -4.14 18.93
N ARG A 238 -28.47 -4.17 20.23
CA ARG A 238 -29.42 -3.34 21.02
C ARG A 238 -29.19 -1.84 20.91
N TYR A 239 -28.01 -1.42 20.43
CA TYR A 239 -27.68 -0.01 20.20
C TYR A 239 -27.74 0.40 18.74
N GLY A 240 -28.28 -0.48 17.89
CA GLY A 240 -28.42 -0.26 16.45
C GLY A 240 -27.08 -0.42 15.73
N GLY A 241 -26.35 -1.50 16.04
CA GLY A 241 -25.15 -1.90 15.33
C GLY A 241 -25.39 -2.11 13.86
N LEU A 242 -24.44 -1.69 13.01
CA LEU A 242 -24.53 -1.81 11.56
C LEU A 242 -23.70 -2.98 10.99
N GLY A 243 -23.15 -3.80 11.87
CA GLY A 243 -22.23 -4.88 11.56
C GLY A 243 -20.78 -4.46 11.75
N ALA A 244 -20.03 -5.34 12.43
CA ALA A 244 -18.59 -5.21 12.58
C ALA A 244 -17.90 -5.83 11.35
N TYR A 245 -16.77 -5.26 10.96
CA TYR A 245 -16.01 -5.74 9.82
C TYR A 245 -14.49 -5.74 10.10
N PRO A 246 -13.75 -6.70 9.50
CA PRO A 246 -12.31 -6.83 9.69
C PRO A 246 -11.52 -5.79 8.88
N ARG A 247 -10.22 -5.68 9.19
CA ARG A 247 -9.29 -4.83 8.44
C ARG A 247 -9.28 -5.13 6.94
N ALA A 248 -9.46 -6.40 6.58
CA ALA A 248 -9.50 -6.81 5.17
C ALA A 248 -10.61 -6.12 4.37
N GLU A 249 -11.67 -5.63 5.02
CA GLU A 249 -12.79 -4.92 4.39
C GLU A 249 -12.70 -3.39 4.53
N GLN A 250 -11.69 -2.88 5.24
CA GLN A 250 -11.53 -1.44 5.42
C GLN A 250 -11.13 -0.78 4.09
N PRO A 251 -11.87 0.26 3.63
CA PRO A 251 -11.73 0.79 2.27
C PRO A 251 -10.31 1.23 1.88
N SER A 252 -9.62 1.96 2.76
CA SER A 252 -8.26 2.42 2.50
C SER A 252 -7.26 1.25 2.43
N HIS A 253 -7.44 0.23 3.28
CA HIS A 253 -6.63 -0.99 3.26
C HIS A 253 -6.86 -1.80 1.98
N LEU A 254 -8.12 -1.96 1.55
CA LEU A 254 -8.46 -2.66 0.30
C LEU A 254 -7.78 -2.05 -0.92
N ILE A 255 -7.83 -0.71 -1.05
CA ILE A 255 -7.20 0.00 -2.17
C ILE A 255 -5.68 -0.23 -2.12
N LEU A 256 -5.06 -0.02 -0.96
CA LEU A 256 -3.62 -0.18 -0.79
C LEU A 256 -3.16 -1.63 -1.07
N GLN A 257 -3.92 -2.63 -0.62
CA GLN A 257 -3.63 -4.03 -0.94
C GLN A 257 -3.77 -4.32 -2.43
N GLY A 258 -4.79 -3.76 -3.08
CA GLY A 258 -4.95 -3.89 -4.53
C GLY A 258 -3.74 -3.33 -5.31
N GLU A 259 -3.19 -2.19 -4.88
CA GLU A 259 -1.98 -1.61 -5.49
C GLU A 259 -0.73 -2.47 -5.24
N LEU A 260 -0.58 -3.02 -4.04
CA LEU A 260 0.52 -3.94 -3.71
C LEU A 260 0.44 -5.23 -4.53
N ASP A 261 -0.75 -5.81 -4.65
CA ASP A 261 -0.97 -7.02 -5.45
C ASP A 261 -0.73 -6.76 -6.94
N GLN A 262 -1.18 -5.61 -7.47
CA GLN A 262 -0.88 -5.21 -8.84
C GLN A 262 0.63 -5.05 -9.07
N ASN A 263 1.35 -4.44 -8.13
CA ASN A 263 2.81 -4.30 -8.21
C ASN A 263 3.49 -5.67 -8.20
N ARG A 264 3.03 -6.62 -7.38
CA ARG A 264 3.52 -8.00 -7.33
C ARG A 264 3.30 -8.73 -8.66
N VAL A 265 2.11 -8.61 -9.26
CA VAL A 265 1.78 -9.23 -10.56
C VAL A 265 2.64 -8.64 -11.67
N MET A 266 2.77 -7.32 -11.75
CA MET A 266 3.61 -6.64 -12.73
C MET A 266 5.09 -6.99 -12.56
N GLY A 267 5.56 -7.10 -11.32
CA GLY A 267 6.92 -7.54 -10.99
C GLY A 267 7.26 -8.96 -11.41
N THR A 268 6.27 -9.78 -11.75
CA THR A 268 6.45 -11.13 -12.29
C THR A 268 6.20 -11.19 -13.80
N ALA A 269 5.12 -10.56 -14.28
CA ALA A 269 4.69 -10.65 -15.67
C ALA A 269 5.67 -9.94 -16.62
N ILE A 270 6.08 -8.72 -16.29
CA ILE A 270 6.97 -7.92 -17.15
C ILE A 270 8.33 -8.62 -17.36
N PRO A 271 9.05 -9.05 -16.30
CA PRO A 271 10.31 -9.78 -16.47
C PRO A 271 10.15 -11.10 -17.24
N ALA A 272 9.05 -11.82 -17.01
CA ALA A 272 8.80 -13.07 -17.72
C ALA A 272 8.73 -12.87 -19.25
N VAL A 273 8.13 -11.75 -19.70
CA VAL A 273 8.10 -11.37 -21.12
C VAL A 273 9.52 -11.09 -21.63
N PHE A 274 10.31 -10.28 -20.91
CA PHE A 274 11.70 -9.99 -21.32
C PHE A 274 12.56 -11.25 -21.40
N LEU A 275 12.49 -12.11 -20.39
CA LEU A 275 13.25 -13.37 -20.37
C LEU A 275 12.76 -14.33 -21.47
N GLY A 276 11.46 -14.36 -21.75
CA GLY A 276 10.90 -15.14 -22.86
C GLY A 276 11.42 -14.67 -24.21
N VAL A 277 11.47 -13.36 -24.45
CA VAL A 277 12.05 -12.77 -25.67
C VAL A 277 13.54 -13.09 -25.76
N ALA A 278 14.29 -12.95 -24.67
CA ALA A 278 15.71 -13.28 -24.62
C ALA A 278 15.96 -14.76 -24.96
N ALA A 279 15.20 -15.67 -24.36
CA ALA A 279 15.28 -17.11 -24.65
C ALA A 279 14.94 -17.43 -26.12
N PHE A 280 13.93 -16.77 -26.68
CA PHE A 280 13.58 -16.92 -28.09
C PHE A 280 14.70 -16.44 -29.01
N LEU A 281 15.27 -15.25 -28.76
CA LEU A 281 16.37 -14.71 -29.55
C LEU A 281 17.61 -15.61 -29.44
N LEU A 282 17.92 -16.10 -28.25
CA LEU A 282 19.02 -17.02 -28.03
C LEU A 282 18.84 -18.33 -28.83
N ASN A 283 17.63 -18.88 -28.80
CA ASN A 283 17.28 -20.08 -29.59
C ASN A 283 17.48 -19.86 -31.10
N LEU A 284 17.08 -18.70 -31.63
CA LEU A 284 17.31 -18.36 -33.05
C LEU A 284 18.80 -18.27 -33.37
N VAL A 285 19.58 -17.60 -32.56
CA VAL A 285 21.04 -17.44 -32.74
C VAL A 285 21.74 -18.79 -32.70
N LEU A 286 21.46 -19.60 -31.68
CA LEU A 286 22.02 -20.94 -31.52
C LEU A 286 21.62 -21.87 -32.69
N GLY A 287 20.35 -21.86 -33.08
CA GLY A 287 19.86 -22.66 -34.21
C GLY A 287 20.53 -22.28 -35.51
N ARG A 288 20.81 -20.99 -35.74
CA ARG A 288 21.57 -20.52 -36.92
C ARG A 288 23.05 -20.96 -36.83
N LEU A 289 23.69 -20.79 -35.67
CA LEU A 289 25.09 -21.15 -35.43
C LEU A 289 25.31 -22.63 -35.68
N ILE A 290 24.50 -23.51 -35.08
CA ILE A 290 24.60 -24.96 -35.26
C ILE A 290 24.41 -25.36 -36.73
N ARG A 291 23.49 -24.73 -37.45
CA ARG A 291 23.28 -24.99 -38.91
C ARG A 291 24.49 -24.58 -39.74
N THR A 292 25.08 -23.44 -39.45
CA THR A 292 26.24 -22.90 -40.20
C THR A 292 27.49 -23.70 -39.91
N GLN A 293 27.65 -24.23 -38.69
CA GLN A 293 28.84 -24.96 -38.26
C GLN A 293 28.71 -26.48 -38.34
N ARG A 294 27.75 -27.03 -39.09
CA ARG A 294 27.57 -28.50 -39.24
C ARG A 294 28.84 -29.22 -39.69
N GLY A 295 29.62 -28.62 -40.61
CA GLY A 295 30.87 -29.18 -41.08
C GLY A 295 31.95 -29.24 -39.96
N GLU A 296 32.06 -28.19 -39.18
CA GLU A 296 33.01 -28.14 -38.05
C GLU A 296 32.65 -29.13 -36.92
N ILE A 297 31.33 -29.26 -36.65
CA ILE A 297 30.81 -30.25 -35.69
C ILE A 297 31.16 -31.67 -36.17
N ALA A 298 31.01 -31.96 -37.46
CA ALA A 298 31.38 -33.27 -38.05
C ALA A 298 32.89 -33.56 -37.90
N VAL A 299 33.74 -32.57 -38.14
CA VAL A 299 35.19 -32.67 -37.94
C VAL A 299 35.58 -32.93 -36.45
N LEU A 300 34.96 -32.19 -35.53
CA LEU A 300 35.19 -32.41 -34.08
C LEU A 300 34.79 -33.84 -33.69
N LYS A 301 33.64 -34.33 -34.18
CA LYS A 301 33.24 -35.74 -33.95
C LYS A 301 34.20 -36.75 -34.56
N ALA A 302 34.76 -36.48 -35.74
CA ALA A 302 35.77 -37.32 -36.37
C ALA A 302 37.07 -37.37 -35.58
N PHE A 303 37.43 -36.31 -34.85
CA PHE A 303 38.54 -36.26 -33.89
C PHE A 303 38.22 -36.87 -32.51
N GLY A 304 37.05 -37.48 -32.34
CA GLY A 304 36.70 -38.24 -31.12
C GLY A 304 36.03 -37.44 -30.02
N TYR A 305 35.61 -36.17 -30.25
CA TYR A 305 34.83 -35.42 -29.30
C TYR A 305 33.39 -36.00 -29.16
N ARG A 306 32.97 -36.19 -27.92
CA ARG A 306 31.66 -36.75 -27.59
C ARG A 306 30.54 -35.69 -27.81
N ASP A 307 29.33 -36.16 -28.08
CA ASP A 307 28.16 -35.28 -28.25
C ASP A 307 27.91 -34.34 -27.03
N ARG A 308 28.22 -34.82 -25.82
CA ARG A 308 28.16 -34.02 -24.60
C ARG A 308 29.18 -32.87 -24.58
N GLU A 309 30.40 -33.08 -25.09
CA GLU A 309 31.44 -32.04 -25.11
C GLU A 309 31.10 -30.95 -26.12
N VAL A 310 30.58 -31.35 -27.27
CA VAL A 310 30.11 -30.43 -28.31
C VAL A 310 28.86 -29.68 -27.77
N GLY A 311 27.90 -30.39 -27.20
CA GLY A 311 26.72 -29.78 -26.61
C GLY A 311 27.03 -28.78 -25.49
N LEU A 312 28.01 -29.13 -24.60
CA LEU A 312 28.46 -28.22 -23.54
C LEU A 312 29.09 -26.96 -24.11
N HIS A 313 29.85 -27.06 -25.20
CA HIS A 313 30.44 -25.89 -25.86
C HIS A 313 29.37 -24.88 -26.30
N TYR A 314 28.27 -25.35 -26.94
CA TYR A 314 27.16 -24.47 -27.34
C TYR A 314 26.31 -24.00 -26.17
N LEU A 315 26.23 -24.80 -25.10
CA LEU A 315 25.59 -24.37 -23.86
C LEU A 315 26.40 -23.25 -23.17
N LEU A 316 27.73 -23.37 -23.12
CA LEU A 316 28.62 -22.32 -22.61
C LEU A 316 28.53 -21.04 -23.44
N PHE A 317 28.35 -21.17 -24.76
CA PHE A 317 28.10 -20.03 -25.63
C PHE A 317 26.79 -19.32 -25.24
N ALA A 318 25.73 -20.08 -24.96
CA ALA A 318 24.44 -19.54 -24.52
C ALA A 318 24.55 -18.84 -23.14
N LEU A 319 25.34 -19.42 -22.22
CA LEU A 319 25.54 -18.87 -20.87
C LEU A 319 26.52 -17.68 -20.84
N ALA A 320 27.35 -17.51 -21.85
CA ALA A 320 28.24 -16.35 -21.92
C ALA A 320 27.49 -15.02 -22.13
N ALA A 321 26.30 -15.04 -22.74
CA ALA A 321 25.49 -13.85 -22.94
C ALA A 321 25.08 -13.17 -21.61
N PRO A 322 24.46 -13.88 -20.63
CA PRO A 322 24.13 -13.29 -19.33
C PRO A 322 25.35 -12.96 -18.46
N VAL A 323 26.46 -13.71 -18.58
CA VAL A 323 27.68 -13.42 -17.83
C VAL A 323 28.35 -12.12 -18.29
N LEU A 324 28.31 -11.83 -19.59
CA LEU A 324 28.80 -10.54 -20.10
C LEU A 324 27.92 -9.36 -19.65
N ALA A 325 26.63 -9.58 -19.45
CA ALA A 325 25.72 -8.57 -18.92
C ALA A 325 25.96 -8.25 -17.44
N GLY A 326 26.37 -9.24 -16.64
CA GLY A 326 26.65 -9.05 -15.19
C GLY A 326 28.06 -8.53 -14.89
N ALA A 327 28.99 -8.57 -15.83
CA ALA A 327 30.35 -8.11 -15.61
C ALA A 327 30.52 -6.59 -15.75
N ASP A 328 29.65 -5.93 -16.50
CA ASP A 328 29.66 -4.46 -16.67
C ASP A 328 28.96 -3.69 -15.52
N GLU A 329 28.31 -4.38 -14.58
CA GLU A 329 27.67 -3.77 -13.39
C GLU A 329 28.58 -3.76 -12.14
N LEU A 330 29.80 -4.28 -12.22
CA LEU A 330 30.72 -4.38 -11.06
C LEU A 330 31.96 -3.45 -11.15
N ASP A 331 32.05 -2.60 -12.16
CA ASP A 331 33.02 -1.49 -12.28
C ASP A 331 32.26 -0.14 -12.19
#